data_bf0dc05063c6e1265bdf432f5cff33ce
#
_entry.id   bf0dc05063c6e1265bdf432f5cff33ce
#
_cell.length_a   1.000
_cell.length_b   1.000
_cell.length_c   1.000
_cell.angle_alpha   90.00
_cell.angle_beta   90.00
_cell.angle_gamma   90.00
#
_symmetry.space_group_name_H-M   'P 1'
#
loop_
_entity.id
_entity.type
_entity.pdbx_description
1 polymer ?
#
loop_
_entity_poly.entity_id
_entity_poly.type
_entity_poly.pdbx_seq_one_letter_code
_entity_poly.pdbx_strand_id
1 'polypeptide(L)'
;MESIVKFLEKGQPYFDKVSKNIYLQAIKDGFLAAMPIILSSSVFLLISTLPGVVATVGGFTLPDWWNVDVVNFCNKVYNFTMGVVGIMVAGTTASALTGSKNRRMPAGKAINATSTMVAAMCAMLILAVTQTSAKIDGADVSVFFTDNMGTKGLLSSFVAAFATVNIYAFCIKRDITIKLPKEVPGAIAQNFRDIFAFSFSILFVAVIDVICRTCLAVPFANVISTLVSPLFAAADSSAG
;
A
#
# COMPACT_ATOMS: atom_id res chain seq x y z
N MET A 1 24.02 -32.40 9.43
CA MET A 1 23.18 -31.57 10.32
C MET A 1 23.96 -30.50 11.06
N GLU A 2 25.12 -30.78 11.63
CA GLU A 2 25.95 -29.78 12.35
C GLU A 2 26.39 -28.58 11.51
N SER A 3 26.67 -28.75 10.22
CA SER A 3 27.06 -27.63 9.34
C SER A 3 25.91 -26.64 9.10
N ILE A 4 24.66 -27.13 9.04
CA ILE A 4 23.46 -26.30 8.87
C ILE A 4 23.19 -25.55 10.18
N VAL A 5 23.34 -26.21 11.32
CA VAL A 5 23.17 -25.59 12.64
C VAL A 5 24.19 -24.47 12.85
N LYS A 6 25.48 -24.70 12.55
CA LYS A 6 26.53 -23.68 12.63
C LYS A 6 26.31 -22.51 11.67
N PHE A 7 25.76 -22.75 10.47
CA PHE A 7 25.39 -21.69 9.52
C PHE A 7 24.23 -20.85 10.06
N LEU A 8 23.20 -21.47 10.64
CA LEU A 8 22.08 -20.79 11.26
C LEU A 8 22.51 -19.99 12.51
N GLU A 9 23.34 -20.56 13.37
CA GLU A 9 23.89 -19.86 14.55
C GLU A 9 24.73 -18.63 14.14
N LYS A 10 25.55 -18.74 13.10
CA LYS A 10 26.33 -17.61 12.57
C LYS A 10 25.47 -16.53 11.93
N GLY A 11 24.32 -16.91 11.38
CA GLY A 11 23.32 -16.00 10.80
C GLY A 11 22.41 -15.33 11.84
N GLN A 12 22.25 -15.95 13.02
CA GLN A 12 21.32 -15.50 14.05
C GLN A 12 21.42 -14.02 14.42
N PRO A 13 22.62 -13.42 14.66
CA PRO A 13 22.74 -12.00 14.99
C PRO A 13 22.28 -11.08 13.82
N TYR A 14 22.42 -11.52 12.58
CA TYR A 14 21.94 -10.79 11.42
C TYR A 14 20.41 -10.87 11.31
N PHE A 15 19.83 -12.08 11.51
CA PHE A 15 18.39 -12.26 11.55
C PHE A 15 17.73 -11.48 12.69
N ASP A 16 18.34 -11.43 13.86
CA ASP A 16 17.89 -10.65 15.01
C ASP A 16 17.92 -9.13 14.72
N LYS A 17 18.94 -8.66 14.04
CA LYS A 17 19.04 -7.24 13.66
C LYS A 17 18.02 -6.86 12.59
N VAL A 18 17.76 -7.75 11.65
CA VAL A 18 16.75 -7.59 10.61
C VAL A 18 15.34 -7.63 11.20
N SER A 19 15.05 -8.61 12.06
CA SER A 19 13.72 -8.76 12.68
C SER A 19 13.37 -7.63 13.67
N LYS A 20 14.37 -6.97 14.27
CA LYS A 20 14.21 -5.79 15.13
C LYS A 20 14.07 -4.46 14.36
N ASN A 21 14.21 -4.48 13.03
CA ASN A 21 14.06 -3.28 12.21
C ASN A 21 12.58 -2.86 12.16
N ILE A 22 12.28 -1.63 12.60
CA ILE A 22 10.90 -1.11 12.68
C ILE A 22 10.21 -1.02 11.31
N TYR A 23 10.96 -0.83 10.23
CA TYR A 23 10.40 -0.77 8.88
C TYR A 23 9.98 -2.15 8.40
N LEU A 24 10.79 -3.19 8.65
CA LEU A 24 10.43 -4.57 8.31
C LEU A 24 9.29 -5.09 9.17
N GLN A 25 9.26 -4.72 10.46
CA GLN A 25 8.10 -5.01 11.32
C GLN A 25 6.84 -4.32 10.79
N ALA A 26 6.93 -3.06 10.36
CA ALA A 26 5.80 -2.33 9.82
C ALA A 26 5.28 -2.94 8.51
N ILE A 27 6.16 -3.42 7.61
CA ILE A 27 5.75 -4.19 6.42
C ILE A 27 4.96 -5.42 6.83
N LYS A 28 5.55 -6.24 7.72
CA LYS A 28 4.90 -7.47 8.21
C LYS A 28 3.54 -7.18 8.85
N ASP A 29 3.49 -6.26 9.80
CA ASP A 29 2.29 -5.95 10.56
C ASP A 29 1.22 -5.28 9.68
N GLY A 30 1.64 -4.40 8.75
CA GLY A 30 0.76 -3.77 7.76
C GLY A 30 0.15 -4.78 6.79
N PHE A 31 0.94 -5.74 6.32
CA PHE A 31 0.47 -6.82 5.45
C PHE A 31 -0.49 -7.76 6.19
N LEU A 32 -0.17 -8.14 7.43
CA LEU A 32 -1.06 -8.95 8.26
C LEU A 32 -2.41 -8.25 8.54
N ALA A 33 -2.39 -6.93 8.74
CA ALA A 33 -3.63 -6.15 8.90
C ALA A 33 -4.49 -6.10 7.63
N ALA A 34 -3.90 -6.27 6.44
CA ALA A 34 -4.61 -6.35 5.17
C ALA A 34 -5.08 -7.79 4.83
N MET A 35 -4.66 -8.80 5.56
CA MET A 35 -5.03 -10.21 5.32
C MET A 35 -6.55 -10.46 5.18
N PRO A 36 -7.43 -9.88 6.02
CA PRO A 36 -8.87 -10.09 5.86
C PRO A 36 -9.40 -9.67 4.49
N ILE A 37 -8.86 -8.58 3.91
CA ILE A 37 -9.23 -8.12 2.56
C ILE A 37 -8.79 -9.13 1.51
N ILE A 38 -7.53 -9.61 1.62
CA ILE A 38 -6.94 -10.56 0.68
C ILE A 38 -7.72 -11.89 0.69
N LEU A 39 -7.98 -12.43 1.88
CA LEU A 39 -8.71 -13.71 2.03
C LEU A 39 -10.15 -13.59 1.56
N SER A 40 -10.87 -12.52 1.94
CA SER A 40 -12.22 -12.27 1.48
C SER A 40 -12.30 -12.14 -0.04
N SER A 41 -11.38 -11.38 -0.65
CA SER A 41 -11.33 -11.17 -2.10
C SER A 41 -11.08 -12.48 -2.86
N SER A 42 -10.23 -13.36 -2.33
CA SER A 42 -9.93 -14.64 -2.98
C SER A 42 -11.13 -15.58 -3.06
N VAL A 43 -12.05 -15.51 -2.09
CA VAL A 43 -13.31 -16.26 -2.16
C VAL A 43 -14.17 -15.83 -3.35
N PHE A 44 -14.30 -14.50 -3.56
CA PHE A 44 -15.04 -13.98 -4.71
C PHE A 44 -14.37 -14.33 -6.03
N LEU A 45 -13.04 -14.31 -6.10
CA LEU A 45 -12.28 -14.76 -7.26
C LEU A 45 -12.55 -16.23 -7.57
N LEU A 46 -12.52 -17.11 -6.56
CA LEU A 46 -12.81 -18.53 -6.73
C LEU A 46 -14.21 -18.75 -7.28
N ILE A 47 -15.22 -18.06 -6.77
CA ILE A 47 -16.59 -18.15 -7.26
C ILE A 47 -16.67 -17.68 -8.72
N SER A 48 -15.98 -16.61 -9.10
CA SER A 48 -16.00 -16.09 -10.46
C SER A 48 -15.30 -17.00 -11.49
N THR A 49 -14.33 -17.80 -11.04
CA THR A 49 -13.60 -18.74 -11.92
C THR A 49 -14.28 -20.12 -12.06
N LEU A 50 -15.27 -20.43 -11.21
CA LEU A 50 -15.99 -21.71 -11.22
C LEU A 50 -16.52 -22.11 -12.61
N PRO A 51 -17.18 -21.22 -13.41
CA PRO A 51 -17.69 -21.61 -14.72
C PRO A 51 -16.62 -22.16 -15.64
N GLY A 52 -15.43 -21.53 -15.67
CA GLY A 52 -14.29 -21.99 -16.48
C GLY A 52 -13.77 -23.36 -16.02
N VAL A 53 -13.67 -23.57 -14.69
CA VAL A 53 -13.21 -24.84 -14.11
C VAL A 53 -14.22 -25.96 -14.40
N VAL A 54 -15.52 -25.70 -14.23
CA VAL A 54 -16.57 -26.69 -14.47
C VAL A 54 -16.67 -27.05 -15.97
N ALA A 55 -16.50 -26.07 -16.86
CA ALA A 55 -16.47 -26.34 -18.31
C ALA A 55 -15.28 -27.21 -18.73
N THR A 56 -14.08 -26.94 -18.15
CA THR A 56 -12.87 -27.68 -18.54
C THR A 56 -12.75 -29.05 -17.91
N VAL A 57 -13.16 -29.22 -16.65
CA VAL A 57 -13.02 -30.47 -15.89
C VAL A 57 -14.30 -31.30 -15.92
N GLY A 58 -15.45 -30.63 -15.80
CA GLY A 58 -16.77 -31.30 -15.74
C GLY A 58 -17.43 -31.53 -17.09
N GLY A 59 -17.00 -30.85 -18.15
CA GLY A 59 -17.56 -30.99 -19.49
C GLY A 59 -18.99 -30.44 -19.65
N PHE A 60 -19.49 -29.65 -18.68
CA PHE A 60 -20.81 -29.00 -18.75
C PHE A 60 -20.71 -27.51 -18.43
N THR A 61 -21.68 -26.72 -18.92
CA THR A 61 -21.77 -25.29 -18.66
C THR A 61 -22.77 -24.98 -17.57
N LEU A 62 -22.43 -24.03 -16.69
CA LEU A 62 -23.34 -23.49 -15.69
C LEU A 62 -24.44 -22.63 -16.37
N PRO A 63 -25.61 -22.41 -15.73
CA PRO A 63 -26.68 -21.55 -16.24
C PRO A 63 -26.18 -20.12 -16.54
N ASP A 64 -26.80 -19.46 -17.54
CA ASP A 64 -26.39 -18.12 -17.99
C ASP A 64 -26.42 -17.07 -16.87
N TRP A 65 -27.38 -17.11 -15.96
CA TRP A 65 -27.41 -16.21 -14.80
C TRP A 65 -26.19 -16.36 -13.88
N TRP A 66 -25.61 -17.58 -13.77
CA TRP A 66 -24.37 -17.76 -13.02
C TRP A 66 -23.18 -17.23 -13.84
N ASN A 67 -23.10 -17.60 -15.11
CA ASN A 67 -21.98 -17.23 -15.97
C ASN A 67 -21.86 -15.72 -16.20
N VAL A 68 -22.94 -14.96 -16.13
CA VAL A 68 -22.95 -13.52 -16.38
C VAL A 68 -23.12 -12.75 -15.08
N ASP A 69 -24.24 -12.93 -14.37
CA ASP A 69 -24.59 -12.06 -13.24
C ASP A 69 -23.74 -12.31 -12.01
N VAL A 70 -23.58 -13.60 -11.61
CA VAL A 70 -22.76 -13.96 -10.43
C VAL A 70 -21.28 -13.68 -10.68
N VAL A 71 -20.78 -14.01 -11.88
CA VAL A 71 -19.39 -13.75 -12.24
C VAL A 71 -19.09 -12.25 -12.26
N ASN A 72 -19.96 -11.44 -12.87
CA ASN A 72 -19.81 -9.98 -12.90
C ASN A 72 -19.86 -9.36 -11.49
N PHE A 73 -20.77 -9.83 -10.65
CA PHE A 73 -20.84 -9.40 -9.26
C PHE A 73 -19.55 -9.75 -8.50
N CYS A 74 -19.09 -10.99 -8.58
CA CYS A 74 -17.88 -11.44 -7.89
C CYS A 74 -16.63 -10.71 -8.39
N ASN A 75 -16.52 -10.52 -9.70
CA ASN A 75 -15.41 -9.73 -10.29
C ASN A 75 -15.44 -8.27 -9.83
N LYS A 76 -16.62 -7.67 -9.73
CA LYS A 76 -16.77 -6.31 -9.19
C LYS A 76 -16.28 -6.22 -7.77
N VAL A 77 -16.68 -7.15 -6.89
CA VAL A 77 -16.22 -7.19 -5.50
C VAL A 77 -14.70 -7.39 -5.45
N TYR A 78 -14.16 -8.34 -6.22
CA TYR A 78 -12.72 -8.59 -6.31
C TYR A 78 -11.94 -7.35 -6.75
N ASN A 79 -12.37 -6.67 -7.81
CA ASN A 79 -11.69 -5.49 -8.34
C ASN A 79 -11.69 -4.31 -7.35
N PHE A 80 -12.75 -4.13 -6.57
CA PHE A 80 -12.84 -3.06 -5.57
C PHE A 80 -12.26 -3.44 -4.19
N THR A 81 -11.74 -4.65 -4.03
CA THR A 81 -11.04 -5.11 -2.83
C THR A 81 -9.58 -5.41 -3.15
N MET A 82 -9.28 -6.50 -3.86
CA MET A 82 -7.93 -6.89 -4.23
C MET A 82 -7.31 -5.93 -5.27
N GLY A 83 -8.12 -5.39 -6.17
CA GLY A 83 -7.66 -4.40 -7.17
C GLY A 83 -7.14 -3.10 -6.57
N VAL A 84 -7.49 -2.78 -5.32
CA VAL A 84 -7.04 -1.59 -4.59
C VAL A 84 -6.26 -1.92 -3.32
N VAL A 85 -5.85 -3.17 -3.13
CA VAL A 85 -5.18 -3.64 -1.90
C VAL A 85 -3.90 -2.86 -1.57
N GLY A 86 -3.18 -2.36 -2.58
CA GLY A 86 -1.98 -1.54 -2.38
C GLY A 86 -2.26 -0.27 -1.58
N ILE A 87 -3.42 0.38 -1.79
CA ILE A 87 -3.82 1.56 -1.02
C ILE A 87 -4.04 1.18 0.45
N MET A 88 -4.73 0.06 0.69
CA MET A 88 -5.00 -0.42 2.05
C MET A 88 -3.70 -0.79 2.77
N VAL A 89 -2.78 -1.47 2.07
CA VAL A 89 -1.46 -1.84 2.62
C VAL A 89 -0.61 -0.59 2.91
N ALA A 90 -0.68 0.45 2.08
CA ALA A 90 0.00 1.72 2.39
C ALA A 90 -0.50 2.31 3.72
N GLY A 91 -1.81 2.34 3.92
CA GLY A 91 -2.42 2.84 5.15
C GLY A 91 -2.08 1.99 6.38
N THR A 92 -2.25 0.67 6.29
CA THR A 92 -1.98 -0.24 7.41
C THR A 92 -0.50 -0.26 7.80
N THR A 93 0.40 -0.24 6.82
CA THR A 93 1.86 -0.15 7.05
C THR A 93 2.23 1.19 7.70
N ALA A 94 1.64 2.30 7.26
CA ALA A 94 1.86 3.61 7.89
C ALA A 94 1.39 3.63 9.35
N SER A 95 0.22 3.05 9.62
CA SER A 95 -0.30 2.93 11.00
C SER A 95 0.64 2.09 11.88
N ALA A 96 1.10 0.93 11.41
CA ALA A 96 2.03 0.06 12.13
C ALA A 96 3.39 0.73 12.39
N LEU A 97 3.95 1.43 11.37
CA LEU A 97 5.19 2.17 11.53
C LEU A 97 5.04 3.34 12.50
N THR A 98 3.90 4.04 12.45
CA THR A 98 3.59 5.13 13.38
C THR A 98 3.54 4.63 14.81
N GLY A 99 2.89 3.50 15.09
CA GLY A 99 2.89 2.85 16.40
C GLY A 99 4.30 2.52 16.89
N SER A 100 5.15 1.97 16.01
CA SER A 100 6.54 1.65 16.32
C SER A 100 7.40 2.90 16.58
N LYS A 101 7.15 4.00 15.84
CA LYS A 101 7.84 5.27 16.07
C LYS A 101 7.39 5.97 17.34
N ASN A 102 6.09 5.95 17.64
CA ASN A 102 5.53 6.58 18.85
C ASN A 102 6.14 6.01 20.13
N ARG A 103 6.51 4.72 20.15
CA ARG A 103 7.24 4.12 21.28
C ARG A 103 8.62 4.74 21.53
N ARG A 104 9.17 5.45 20.55
CA ARG A 104 10.50 6.10 20.58
C ARG A 104 10.43 7.62 20.56
N MET A 105 9.21 8.19 20.51
CA MET A 105 9.00 9.64 20.52
C MET A 105 9.01 10.18 21.95
N PRO A 106 9.44 11.44 22.16
CA PRO A 106 9.31 12.12 23.44
C PRO A 106 7.86 12.18 23.91
N ALA A 107 7.66 12.20 25.25
CA ALA A 107 6.34 12.37 25.83
C ALA A 107 5.65 13.64 25.29
N GLY A 108 4.38 13.52 24.91
CA GLY A 108 3.58 14.61 24.36
C GLY A 108 3.79 14.89 22.86
N LYS A 109 4.70 14.18 22.18
CA LYS A 109 4.95 14.33 20.72
C LYS A 109 4.51 13.10 19.92
N ALA A 110 3.40 12.47 20.31
CA ALA A 110 2.88 11.34 19.57
C ALA A 110 2.34 11.77 18.19
N ILE A 111 2.61 10.95 17.19
CA ILE A 111 2.08 11.08 15.83
C ILE A 111 0.69 10.43 15.79
N ASN A 112 -0.28 11.06 15.15
CA ASN A 112 -1.60 10.48 14.95
C ASN A 112 -1.56 9.37 13.90
N ALA A 113 -1.84 8.13 14.31
CA ALA A 113 -1.81 6.97 13.43
C ALA A 113 -2.88 7.02 12.34
N THR A 114 -4.07 7.56 12.65
CA THR A 114 -5.16 7.70 11.66
C THR A 114 -4.79 8.72 10.58
N SER A 115 -4.23 9.87 10.99
CA SER A 115 -3.80 10.90 10.02
C SER A 115 -2.69 10.39 9.12
N THR A 116 -1.70 9.64 9.64
CA THR A 116 -0.64 9.05 8.82
C THR A 116 -1.15 7.94 7.91
N MET A 117 -2.13 7.16 8.36
CA MET A 117 -2.79 6.14 7.55
C MET A 117 -3.45 6.77 6.33
N VAL A 118 -4.29 7.79 6.53
CA VAL A 118 -4.99 8.49 5.43
C VAL A 118 -3.99 9.18 4.50
N ALA A 119 -2.97 9.85 5.07
CA ALA A 119 -1.93 10.50 4.26
C ALA A 119 -1.14 9.50 3.39
N ALA A 120 -0.82 8.31 3.91
CA ALA A 120 -0.13 7.28 3.14
C ALA A 120 -1.01 6.69 2.03
N MET A 121 -2.32 6.56 2.26
CA MET A 121 -3.27 6.15 1.22
C MET A 121 -3.34 7.19 0.09
N CYS A 122 -3.42 8.48 0.42
CA CYS A 122 -3.35 9.56 -0.57
C CYS A 122 -2.00 9.59 -1.30
N ALA A 123 -0.89 9.42 -0.59
CA ALA A 123 0.44 9.35 -1.18
C ALA A 123 0.56 8.17 -2.17
N MET A 124 0.00 7.01 -1.81
CA MET A 124 -0.03 5.85 -2.71
C MET A 124 -0.83 6.12 -3.98
N LEU A 125 -1.98 6.80 -3.88
CA LEU A 125 -2.76 7.20 -5.07
C LEU A 125 -1.94 8.09 -6.01
N ILE A 126 -1.19 9.03 -5.49
CA ILE A 126 -0.32 9.92 -6.29
C ILE A 126 0.75 9.13 -7.04
N LEU A 127 1.38 8.15 -6.37
CA LEU A 127 2.45 7.34 -6.95
C LEU A 127 1.95 6.29 -7.96
N ALA A 128 0.73 5.77 -7.77
CA ALA A 128 0.20 4.64 -8.51
C ALA A 128 -0.71 5.01 -9.67
N VAL A 129 -1.43 6.14 -9.56
CA VAL A 129 -2.50 6.49 -10.49
C VAL A 129 -1.99 7.47 -11.54
N THR A 130 -2.32 7.18 -12.79
CA THR A 130 -2.15 8.14 -13.90
C THR A 130 -3.53 8.61 -14.33
N GLN A 131 -3.72 9.92 -14.31
CA GLN A 131 -4.92 10.58 -14.80
C GLN A 131 -4.74 10.95 -16.26
N THR A 132 -5.74 10.68 -17.09
CA THR A 132 -5.83 11.13 -18.48
C THR A 132 -7.25 11.53 -18.80
N SER A 133 -7.44 12.24 -19.90
CA SER A 133 -8.77 12.56 -20.43
C SER A 133 -9.08 11.61 -21.58
N ALA A 134 -10.29 11.03 -21.58
CA ALA A 134 -10.80 10.20 -22.65
C ALA A 134 -12.19 10.69 -23.07
N LYS A 135 -12.55 10.53 -24.33
CA LYS A 135 -13.91 10.79 -24.82
C LYS A 135 -14.74 9.52 -24.70
N ILE A 136 -15.77 9.57 -23.88
CA ILE A 136 -16.75 8.50 -23.74
C ILE A 136 -18.12 9.08 -24.10
N ASP A 137 -18.81 8.48 -25.05
CA ASP A 137 -20.11 8.94 -25.57
C ASP A 137 -20.12 10.41 -25.99
N GLY A 138 -18.97 10.91 -26.52
CA GLY A 138 -18.83 12.30 -26.97
C GLY A 138 -18.53 13.33 -25.89
N ALA A 139 -18.50 12.94 -24.60
CA ALA A 139 -18.12 13.80 -23.48
C ALA A 139 -16.66 13.56 -23.06
N ASP A 140 -15.94 14.65 -22.72
CA ASP A 140 -14.61 14.55 -22.13
C ASP A 140 -14.74 14.13 -20.66
N VAL A 141 -14.19 12.96 -20.32
CA VAL A 141 -14.17 12.42 -18.95
C VAL A 141 -12.77 12.19 -18.48
N SER A 142 -12.53 12.47 -17.20
CA SER A 142 -11.26 12.10 -16.55
C SER A 142 -11.26 10.61 -16.24
N VAL A 143 -10.23 9.91 -16.73
CA VAL A 143 -10.04 8.47 -16.52
C VAL A 143 -8.79 8.26 -15.69
N PHE A 144 -8.87 7.36 -14.73
CA PHE A 144 -7.76 6.96 -13.88
C PHE A 144 -7.32 5.55 -14.21
N PHE A 145 -6.04 5.37 -14.52
CA PHE A 145 -5.45 4.04 -14.64
C PHE A 145 -5.17 3.47 -13.26
N THR A 146 -5.74 2.31 -12.97
CA THR A 146 -5.73 1.70 -11.63
C THR A 146 -4.78 0.50 -11.51
N ASP A 147 -4.01 0.19 -12.56
CA ASP A 147 -3.19 -1.01 -12.66
C ASP A 147 -2.20 -1.19 -11.50
N ASN A 148 -1.69 -0.09 -10.96
CA ASN A 148 -0.73 -0.08 -9.85
C ASN A 148 -1.38 0.11 -8.47
N MET A 149 -2.71 0.14 -8.37
CA MET A 149 -3.40 0.27 -7.08
C MET A 149 -3.51 -1.05 -6.33
N GLY A 150 -3.43 -2.17 -7.04
CA GLY A 150 -3.50 -3.52 -6.52
C GLY A 150 -2.13 -4.09 -6.11
N THR A 151 -1.98 -5.41 -6.31
CA THR A 151 -0.77 -6.17 -5.94
C THR A 151 0.51 -5.68 -6.62
N LYS A 152 0.43 -5.20 -7.86
CA LYS A 152 1.58 -4.63 -8.58
C LYS A 152 2.19 -3.42 -7.88
N GLY A 153 1.37 -2.65 -7.17
CA GLY A 153 1.80 -1.46 -6.44
C GLY A 153 2.22 -1.69 -4.99
N LEU A 154 2.26 -2.92 -4.48
CA LEU A 154 2.58 -3.20 -3.07
C LEU A 154 3.91 -2.61 -2.60
N LEU A 155 4.94 -2.67 -3.43
CA LEU A 155 6.24 -2.08 -3.08
C LEU A 155 6.18 -0.55 -3.00
N SER A 156 5.46 0.07 -3.93
CA SER A 156 5.20 1.52 -3.90
C SER A 156 4.37 1.92 -2.68
N SER A 157 3.50 1.03 -2.19
CA SER A 157 2.72 1.22 -0.95
C SER A 157 3.63 1.35 0.27
N PHE A 158 4.67 0.52 0.37
CA PHE A 158 5.64 0.61 1.47
C PHE A 158 6.45 1.91 1.39
N VAL A 159 6.85 2.32 0.18
CA VAL A 159 7.56 3.59 -0.01
C VAL A 159 6.67 4.77 0.39
N ALA A 160 5.41 4.80 -0.04
CA ALA A 160 4.44 5.81 0.34
C ALA A 160 4.26 5.89 1.86
N ALA A 161 4.08 4.73 2.52
CA ALA A 161 3.96 4.64 3.98
C ALA A 161 5.20 5.16 4.70
N PHE A 162 6.38 4.76 4.25
CA PHE A 162 7.64 5.16 4.88
C PHE A 162 7.92 6.65 4.69
N ALA A 163 7.75 7.18 3.49
CA ALA A 163 7.91 8.60 3.22
C ALA A 163 6.98 9.43 4.11
N THR A 164 5.70 9.11 4.10
CA THR A 164 4.68 9.81 4.90
C THR A 164 5.00 9.82 6.38
N VAL A 165 5.22 8.65 7.00
CA VAL A 165 5.46 8.54 8.45
C VAL A 165 6.77 9.20 8.86
N ASN A 166 7.81 9.17 8.00
CA ASN A 166 9.07 9.85 8.29
C ASN A 166 8.90 11.37 8.29
N ILE A 167 8.14 11.92 7.32
CA ILE A 167 7.85 13.35 7.25
C ILE A 167 7.00 13.81 8.44
N TYR A 168 5.96 13.04 8.79
CA TYR A 168 5.18 13.31 10.01
C TYR A 168 6.06 13.34 11.26
N ALA A 169 6.93 12.32 11.42
CA ALA A 169 7.86 12.28 12.54
C ALA A 169 8.81 13.48 12.57
N PHE A 170 9.27 13.93 11.40
CA PHE A 170 10.11 15.13 11.28
C PHE A 170 9.35 16.39 11.70
N CYS A 171 8.15 16.60 11.15
CA CYS A 171 7.32 17.79 11.46
C CYS A 171 6.97 17.87 12.95
N ILE A 172 6.51 16.75 13.54
CA ILE A 172 6.14 16.70 14.96
C ILE A 172 7.36 16.90 15.88
N LYS A 173 8.51 16.31 15.56
CA LYS A 173 9.74 16.51 16.32
C LYS A 173 10.21 17.96 16.31
N ARG A 174 10.08 18.64 15.17
CA ARG A 174 10.50 20.03 14.97
C ARG A 174 9.44 21.05 15.36
N ASP A 175 8.29 20.62 15.89
CA ASP A 175 7.14 21.48 16.24
C ASP A 175 6.64 22.33 15.06
N ILE A 176 6.73 21.79 13.83
CA ILE A 176 6.19 22.40 12.61
C ILE A 176 4.67 22.13 12.60
N THR A 177 3.92 22.94 13.34
CA THR A 177 2.47 22.74 13.57
C THR A 177 1.79 24.08 13.82
N ILE A 178 0.47 24.14 13.58
CA ILE A 178 -0.36 25.26 14.03
C ILE A 178 -0.62 25.11 15.53
N LYS A 179 -0.16 26.07 16.31
CA LYS A 179 -0.45 26.12 17.75
C LYS A 179 -1.75 26.88 17.96
N LEU A 180 -2.77 26.18 18.44
CA LEU A 180 -4.05 26.77 18.79
C LEU A 180 -4.08 27.13 20.28
N PRO A 181 -4.92 28.12 20.69
CA PRO A 181 -5.20 28.45 22.08
C PRO A 181 -5.71 27.23 22.86
N LYS A 182 -5.52 27.22 24.18
CA LYS A 182 -5.88 26.07 25.05
C LYS A 182 -7.39 25.83 25.16
N GLU A 183 -8.19 26.81 24.79
CA GLU A 183 -9.65 26.79 24.81
C GLU A 183 -10.23 25.91 23.69
N VAL A 184 -9.44 25.54 22.68
CA VAL A 184 -9.88 24.72 21.56
C VAL A 184 -9.92 23.25 21.98
N PRO A 185 -11.03 22.52 21.70
CA PRO A 185 -11.11 21.07 21.97
C PRO A 185 -9.95 20.29 21.39
N GLY A 186 -9.38 19.36 22.16
CA GLY A 186 -8.15 18.65 21.82
C GLY A 186 -8.19 17.91 20.46
N ALA A 187 -9.35 17.36 20.08
CA ALA A 187 -9.53 16.71 18.77
C ALA A 187 -9.35 17.69 17.60
N ILE A 188 -9.91 18.91 17.73
CA ILE A 188 -9.77 19.96 16.71
C ILE A 188 -8.31 20.42 16.66
N ALA A 189 -7.71 20.68 17.82
CA ALA A 189 -6.31 21.09 17.92
C ALA A 189 -5.36 20.05 17.28
N GLN A 190 -5.64 18.76 17.44
CA GLN A 190 -4.85 17.69 16.80
C GLN A 190 -4.94 17.75 15.28
N ASN A 191 -6.13 17.93 14.71
CA ASN A 191 -6.30 18.02 13.25
C ASN A 191 -5.52 19.20 12.67
N PHE A 192 -5.54 20.37 13.33
CA PHE A 192 -4.75 21.52 12.88
C PHE A 192 -3.23 21.30 13.00
N ARG A 193 -2.79 20.54 14.00
CA ARG A 193 -1.37 20.14 14.12
C ARG A 193 -0.93 19.26 12.96
N ASP A 194 -1.81 18.41 12.46
CA ASP A 194 -1.49 17.45 11.41
C ASP A 194 -1.51 18.04 9.99
N ILE A 195 -2.15 19.21 9.77
CA ILE A 195 -2.28 19.85 8.45
C ILE A 195 -0.91 20.02 7.76
N PHE A 196 0.08 20.59 8.45
CA PHE A 196 1.39 20.81 7.87
C PHE A 196 2.10 19.50 7.56
N ALA A 197 2.06 18.53 8.48
CA ALA A 197 2.69 17.24 8.28
C ALA A 197 2.04 16.47 7.12
N PHE A 198 0.71 16.55 6.99
CA PHE A 198 -0.03 15.99 5.87
C PHE A 198 0.38 16.65 4.55
N SER A 199 0.32 17.99 4.48
CA SER A 199 0.63 18.73 3.26
C SER A 199 2.07 18.52 2.81
N PHE A 200 3.03 18.54 3.72
CA PHE A 200 4.44 18.29 3.39
C PHE A 200 4.68 16.85 2.92
N SER A 201 3.99 15.85 3.49
CA SER A 201 4.14 14.46 3.05
C SER A 201 3.57 14.26 1.65
N ILE A 202 2.40 14.81 1.36
CA ILE A 202 1.79 14.75 0.02
C ILE A 202 2.65 15.49 -1.01
N LEU A 203 3.09 16.71 -0.70
CA LEU A 203 3.94 17.49 -1.60
C LEU A 203 5.26 16.78 -1.90
N PHE A 204 5.90 16.19 -0.90
CA PHE A 204 7.15 15.45 -1.07
C PHE A 204 6.97 14.25 -2.01
N VAL A 205 5.90 13.47 -1.80
CA VAL A 205 5.60 12.31 -2.64
C VAL A 205 5.23 12.74 -4.06
N ALA A 206 4.45 13.82 -4.21
CA ALA A 206 4.10 14.37 -5.52
C ALA A 206 5.34 14.84 -6.30
N VAL A 207 6.29 15.49 -5.62
CA VAL A 207 7.56 15.91 -6.25
C VAL A 207 8.36 14.70 -6.74
N ILE A 208 8.42 13.62 -5.96
CA ILE A 208 9.09 12.37 -6.40
C ILE A 208 8.41 11.82 -7.66
N ASP A 209 7.09 11.74 -7.68
CA ASP A 209 6.36 11.23 -8.85
C ASP A 209 6.55 12.12 -10.09
N VAL A 210 6.50 13.44 -9.92
CA VAL A 210 6.77 14.41 -11.01
C VAL A 210 8.19 14.23 -11.56
N ILE A 211 9.20 14.06 -10.71
CA ILE A 211 10.57 13.79 -11.14
C ILE A 211 10.64 12.50 -11.96
N CYS A 212 10.00 11.42 -11.50
CA CYS A 212 9.96 10.17 -12.25
C CYS A 212 9.28 10.31 -13.61
N ARG A 213 8.13 10.99 -13.67
CA ARG A 213 7.40 11.24 -14.92
C ARG A 213 8.16 12.12 -15.89
N THR A 214 8.89 13.14 -15.42
CA THR A 214 9.66 14.05 -16.28
C THR A 214 10.98 13.43 -16.74
N CYS A 215 11.69 12.73 -15.87
CA CYS A 215 13.00 12.16 -16.19
C CYS A 215 12.93 10.78 -16.86
N LEU A 216 11.96 9.95 -16.48
CA LEU A 216 11.83 8.56 -16.91
C LEU A 216 10.59 8.31 -17.77
N ALA A 217 9.71 9.30 -17.94
CA ALA A 217 8.44 9.23 -18.68
C ALA A 217 7.46 8.14 -18.17
N VAL A 218 7.63 7.68 -16.94
CA VAL A 218 6.77 6.66 -16.30
C VAL A 218 6.42 7.03 -14.87
N PRO A 219 5.25 6.61 -14.34
CA PRO A 219 4.90 6.79 -12.94
C PRO A 219 5.90 6.12 -12.00
N PHE A 220 6.07 6.64 -10.79
CA PHE A 220 6.96 6.07 -9.78
C PHE A 220 6.69 4.58 -9.51
N ALA A 221 5.42 4.16 -9.47
CA ALA A 221 5.07 2.76 -9.26
C ALA A 221 5.64 1.83 -10.34
N ASN A 222 5.69 2.27 -11.59
CA ASN A 222 6.28 1.50 -12.69
C ASN A 222 7.80 1.44 -12.57
N VAL A 223 8.45 2.51 -12.10
CA VAL A 223 9.91 2.50 -11.83
C VAL A 223 10.25 1.43 -10.80
N ILE A 224 9.51 1.38 -9.70
CA ILE A 224 9.70 0.36 -8.65
C ILE A 224 9.47 -1.05 -9.20
N SER A 225 8.39 -1.27 -9.94
CA SER A 225 8.07 -2.57 -10.54
C SER A 225 9.17 -3.04 -11.49
N THR A 226 9.72 -2.14 -12.30
CA THR A 226 10.82 -2.45 -13.24
C THR A 226 12.11 -2.78 -12.50
N LEU A 227 12.44 -2.04 -11.43
CA LEU A 227 13.65 -2.30 -10.62
C LEU A 227 13.61 -3.65 -9.91
N VAL A 228 12.44 -4.13 -9.53
CA VAL A 228 12.27 -5.38 -8.77
C VAL A 228 11.99 -6.58 -9.67
N SER A 229 11.53 -6.35 -10.90
CA SER A 229 11.29 -7.39 -11.90
C SER A 229 12.44 -8.40 -12.07
N PRO A 230 13.74 -8.01 -12.16
CA PRO A 230 14.83 -8.97 -12.27
C PRO A 230 15.01 -9.84 -11.02
N LEU A 231 14.63 -9.35 -9.82
CA LEU A 231 14.66 -10.16 -8.60
C LEU A 231 13.59 -11.25 -8.61
N PHE A 232 12.40 -10.95 -9.10
CA PHE A 232 11.34 -11.94 -9.27
C PHE A 232 11.71 -12.96 -10.35
N ALA A 233 12.25 -12.51 -11.48
CA ALA A 233 12.71 -13.41 -12.54
C ALA A 233 13.83 -14.35 -12.05
N ALA A 234 14.76 -13.86 -11.23
CA ALA A 234 15.80 -14.67 -10.62
C ALA A 234 15.23 -15.68 -9.60
N ALA A 235 14.21 -15.30 -8.83
CA ALA A 235 13.53 -16.20 -7.90
C ALA A 235 12.78 -17.32 -8.63
N ASP A 236 12.07 -17.00 -9.72
CA ASP A 236 11.35 -17.97 -10.54
C ASP A 236 12.31 -18.95 -11.22
N SER A 237 13.47 -18.48 -11.72
CA SER A 237 14.48 -19.32 -12.34
C SER A 237 15.22 -20.25 -11.37
N SER A 238 15.20 -19.93 -10.07
CA SER A 238 15.81 -20.76 -9.01
C SER A 238 14.87 -21.80 -8.42
N ALA A 239 13.58 -21.71 -8.73
CA ALA A 239 12.52 -22.60 -8.23
C ALA A 239 12.15 -23.73 -9.22
N GLY A 240 12.69 -23.72 -10.45
CA GLY A 240 12.58 -24.76 -11.48
C GLY A 240 13.85 -25.57 -11.59
#